data_4aef4d5850537086950d6abe4809e68c
#
_entry.id   4aef4d5850537086950d6abe4809e68c
#
_cell.length_a   1.000
_cell.length_b   1.000
_cell.length_c   1.000
_cell.angle_alpha   90.00
_cell.angle_beta   90.00
_cell.angle_gamma   90.00
#
_symmetry.space_group_name_H-M   'P 1'
#
loop_
_entity.id
_entity.type
_entity.pdbx_description
1 polymer ?
#
loop_
_entity_poly.entity_id
_entity_poly.type
_entity_poly.pdbx_seq_one_letter_code
_entity_poly.pdbx_strand_id
1 'polypeptide(L)'
;SAQAISPDGKTWFFDDVGCLALWYNNIKFQKEVILWVYTNDTNEYINARVAWFNRTDTTPMGHGFGAFKNKQEGLISFEEVVLKVLRNEDLRNPYIKKELLGNNGNN
;
A
#
# COMPACT_ATOMS: atom_id res chain seq x y z
N SER A 1 -3.82 -6.00 5.69
CA SER A 1 -2.65 -6.87 5.58
C SER A 1 -2.36 -7.20 4.13
N ALA A 2 -1.18 -7.73 3.89
CA ALA A 2 -0.73 -8.03 2.55
C ALA A 2 0.16 -9.26 2.54
N GLN A 3 0.27 -9.90 1.38
CA GLN A 3 1.08 -11.10 1.23
C GLN A 3 1.81 -11.05 -0.10
N ALA A 4 2.96 -11.69 -0.14
CA ALA A 4 3.70 -11.91 -1.39
C ALA A 4 4.11 -13.37 -1.47
N ILE A 5 4.00 -13.94 -2.67
CA ILE A 5 4.40 -15.33 -2.91
C ILE A 5 5.39 -15.32 -4.07
N SER A 6 6.60 -15.80 -3.79
CA SER A 6 7.66 -15.85 -4.81
C SER A 6 7.48 -17.04 -5.73
N PRO A 7 8.18 -17.07 -6.89
CA PRO A 7 8.08 -18.17 -7.83
C PRO A 7 8.44 -19.53 -7.23
N ASP A 8 9.31 -19.57 -6.21
CA ASP A 8 9.68 -20.81 -5.55
C ASP A 8 8.75 -21.20 -4.41
N GLY A 9 7.63 -20.47 -4.25
CA GLY A 9 6.60 -20.80 -3.27
C GLY A 9 6.78 -20.22 -1.89
N LYS A 10 7.81 -19.42 -1.67
CA LYS A 10 7.95 -18.74 -0.38
C LYS A 10 6.88 -17.67 -0.22
N THR A 11 6.38 -17.52 1.00
CA THR A 11 5.35 -16.53 1.32
C THR A 11 5.87 -15.53 2.36
N TRP A 12 5.64 -14.25 2.09
CA TRP A 12 5.92 -13.17 3.03
C TRP A 12 4.62 -12.51 3.42
N PHE A 13 4.53 -12.07 4.69
CA PHE A 13 3.35 -11.39 5.21
C PHE A 13 3.74 -9.99 5.65
N PHE A 14 2.86 -9.03 5.37
CA PHE A 14 3.09 -7.62 5.70
C PHE A 14 1.85 -7.06 6.38
N ASP A 15 2.05 -6.30 7.44
CA ASP A 15 0.95 -5.65 8.16
C ASP A 15 0.53 -4.35 7.50
N ASP A 16 1.33 -3.85 6.57
CA ASP A 16 1.13 -2.51 5.98
C ASP A 16 1.50 -2.58 4.50
N VAL A 17 0.63 -2.04 3.64
CA VAL A 17 0.86 -2.05 2.20
C VAL A 17 2.16 -1.33 1.84
N GLY A 18 2.52 -0.28 2.59
CA GLY A 18 3.79 0.40 2.35
C GLY A 18 4.99 -0.51 2.55
N CYS A 19 4.92 -1.42 3.52
CA CYS A 19 5.99 -2.40 3.72
C CYS A 19 6.06 -3.38 2.55
N LEU A 20 4.92 -3.82 2.03
CA LEU A 20 4.88 -4.64 0.83
C LEU A 20 5.54 -3.90 -0.34
N ALA A 21 5.22 -2.62 -0.52
CA ALA A 21 5.76 -1.83 -1.61
C ALA A 21 7.28 -1.69 -1.52
N LEU A 22 7.81 -1.45 -0.33
CA LEU A 22 9.25 -1.37 -0.13
C LEU A 22 9.94 -2.68 -0.46
N TRP A 23 9.39 -3.78 0.04
CA TRP A 23 9.93 -5.10 -0.24
C TRP A 23 9.89 -5.39 -1.75
N TYR A 24 8.76 -5.10 -2.38
CA TYR A 24 8.56 -5.34 -3.82
C TYR A 24 9.59 -4.59 -4.64
N ASN A 25 9.89 -3.36 -4.27
CA ASN A 25 10.84 -2.55 -5.02
C ASN A 25 12.26 -3.10 -4.98
N ASN A 26 12.57 -3.94 -3.99
CA ASN A 26 13.93 -4.45 -3.78
C ASN A 26 14.15 -5.87 -4.30
N ILE A 27 13.14 -6.52 -4.83
CA ILE A 27 13.29 -7.89 -5.33
C ILE A 27 13.57 -7.89 -6.83
N LYS A 28 14.19 -8.97 -7.30
CA LYS A 28 14.54 -9.11 -8.71
C LYS A 28 13.45 -9.77 -9.54
N PHE A 29 12.50 -10.46 -8.88
CA PHE A 29 11.45 -11.22 -9.57
C PHE A 29 10.10 -10.49 -9.51
N GLN A 30 10.12 -9.18 -9.72
CA GLN A 30 8.91 -8.36 -9.61
C GLN A 30 7.80 -8.81 -10.54
N LYS A 31 8.13 -9.29 -11.73
CA LYS A 31 7.11 -9.68 -12.70
C LYS A 31 6.46 -11.01 -12.36
N GLU A 32 7.13 -11.83 -11.57
CA GLU A 32 6.66 -13.20 -11.29
C GLU A 32 6.06 -13.34 -9.88
N VAL A 33 6.25 -12.36 -9.02
CA VAL A 33 5.73 -12.44 -7.66
C VAL A 33 4.23 -12.24 -7.66
N ILE A 34 3.53 -13.02 -6.83
CA ILE A 34 2.10 -12.87 -6.61
C ILE A 34 1.92 -11.97 -5.39
N LEU A 35 1.13 -10.94 -5.53
CA LEU A 35 0.91 -9.94 -4.48
C LEU A 35 -0.58 -9.90 -4.12
N TRP A 36 -0.88 -10.09 -2.83
CA TRP A 36 -2.25 -10.05 -2.32
C TRP A 36 -2.40 -8.92 -1.33
N VAL A 37 -3.52 -8.19 -1.43
CA VAL A 37 -3.89 -7.17 -0.43
C VAL A 37 -5.32 -7.42 0.01
N TYR A 38 -5.60 -7.11 1.28
CA TYR A 38 -6.94 -7.25 1.85
C TYR A 38 -7.70 -5.94 1.66
N THR A 39 -8.88 -6.00 1.06
CA THR A 39 -9.62 -4.80 0.67
C THR A 39 -10.55 -4.30 1.78
N ASN A 40 -10.61 -2.98 1.93
CA ASN A 40 -11.49 -2.34 2.93
C ASN A 40 -12.95 -2.34 2.50
N ASP A 41 -13.21 -2.30 1.19
CA ASP A 41 -14.58 -2.22 0.69
C ASP A 41 -15.27 -3.56 0.56
N THR A 42 -14.52 -4.64 0.30
CA THR A 42 -15.14 -5.95 0.06
C THR A 42 -14.67 -7.02 1.04
N ASN A 43 -13.67 -6.70 1.90
CA ASN A 43 -13.15 -7.61 2.92
C ASN A 43 -12.68 -8.94 2.32
N GLU A 44 -11.90 -8.85 1.24
CA GLU A 44 -11.34 -10.02 0.58
C GLU A 44 -9.92 -9.73 0.12
N TYR A 45 -9.15 -10.78 -0.09
CA TYR A 45 -7.82 -10.65 -0.68
C TYR A 45 -7.94 -10.59 -2.20
N ILE A 46 -7.29 -9.60 -2.80
CA ILE A 46 -7.24 -9.50 -4.27
C ILE A 46 -5.80 -9.21 -4.69
N ASN A 47 -5.53 -9.38 -5.96
CA ASN A 47 -4.22 -9.07 -6.52
C ASN A 47 -3.95 -7.57 -6.37
N ALA A 48 -2.80 -7.24 -5.75
CA ALA A 48 -2.46 -5.84 -5.50
C ALA A 48 -2.37 -5.03 -6.79
N ARG A 49 -2.01 -5.67 -7.90
CA ARG A 49 -1.82 -4.97 -9.17
C ARG A 49 -3.12 -4.47 -9.79
N VAL A 50 -4.25 -5.03 -9.37
CA VAL A 50 -5.56 -4.56 -9.84
C VAL A 50 -6.34 -3.85 -8.75
N ALA A 51 -5.77 -3.70 -7.58
CA ALA A 51 -6.39 -2.99 -6.46
C ALA A 51 -6.15 -1.49 -6.59
N TRP A 52 -6.92 -0.73 -5.83
CA TRP A 52 -6.82 0.71 -5.72
C TRP A 52 -6.54 1.07 -4.27
N PHE A 53 -5.89 2.22 -4.05
CA PHE A 53 -5.41 2.53 -2.71
C PHE A 53 -5.71 3.98 -2.34
N ASN A 54 -6.12 4.20 -1.09
CA ASN A 54 -6.16 5.55 -0.54
C ASN A 54 -4.80 5.85 0.11
N ARG A 55 -4.65 7.06 0.63
CA ARG A 55 -3.41 7.51 1.23
C ARG A 55 -3.60 8.01 2.66
N THR A 56 -4.77 7.81 3.23
CA THR A 56 -5.15 8.44 4.48
C THR A 56 -5.68 7.45 5.51
N ASP A 57 -5.37 6.17 5.34
CA ASP A 57 -5.82 5.14 6.25
C ASP A 57 -4.92 5.08 7.49
N THR A 58 -5.43 4.48 8.55
CA THR A 58 -4.63 4.19 9.73
C THR A 58 -4.06 2.80 9.56
N THR A 59 -2.73 2.70 9.46
CA THR A 59 -2.07 1.43 9.20
C THR A 59 -0.99 1.16 10.24
N PRO A 60 -0.65 -0.12 10.50
CA PRO A 60 0.24 -0.48 11.59
C PRO A 60 1.62 0.18 11.54
N MET A 61 2.20 0.33 10.34
CA MET A 61 3.52 0.95 10.21
C MET A 61 3.43 2.40 9.76
N GLY A 62 2.23 2.96 9.67
CA GLY A 62 2.03 4.38 9.45
C GLY A 62 2.09 4.87 8.03
N HIS A 63 2.17 4.00 7.03
CA HIS A 63 2.24 4.44 5.64
C HIS A 63 0.94 5.06 5.15
N GLY A 64 -0.21 4.57 5.61
CA GLY A 64 -1.50 5.18 5.31
C GLY A 64 -2.21 4.63 4.09
N PHE A 65 -1.74 3.54 3.47
CA PHE A 65 -2.37 3.00 2.28
C PHE A 65 -3.40 1.93 2.64
N GLY A 66 -4.67 2.18 2.31
CA GLY A 66 -5.71 1.18 2.43
C GLY A 66 -6.08 0.67 1.05
N ALA A 67 -6.39 -0.62 0.93
CA ALA A 67 -6.68 -1.27 -0.35
C ALA A 67 -8.18 -1.34 -0.61
N PHE A 68 -8.56 -1.16 -1.88
CA PHE A 68 -9.94 -1.21 -2.32
C PHE A 68 -10.03 -1.99 -3.63
N LYS A 69 -11.08 -2.79 -3.76
CA LYS A 69 -11.31 -3.51 -5.00
C LYS A 69 -11.88 -2.60 -6.09
N ASN A 70 -12.74 -1.69 -5.71
CA ASN A 70 -13.44 -0.81 -6.65
C ASN A 70 -12.78 0.55 -6.70
N LYS A 71 -12.54 1.03 -7.93
CA LYS A 71 -11.92 2.34 -8.12
C LYS A 71 -12.90 3.43 -7.72
N GLN A 72 -12.39 4.43 -7.00
CA GLN A 72 -13.14 5.62 -6.63
C GLN A 72 -12.23 6.81 -6.85
N GLU A 73 -12.84 7.99 -6.87
CA GLU A 73 -12.08 9.22 -7.06
C GLU A 73 -11.03 9.37 -5.98
N GLY A 74 -9.83 9.74 -6.39
CA GLY A 74 -8.72 9.94 -5.45
C GLY A 74 -7.90 8.71 -5.14
N LEU A 75 -8.35 7.51 -5.53
CA LEU A 75 -7.58 6.30 -5.29
C LEU A 75 -6.49 6.14 -6.35
N ILE A 76 -5.38 5.56 -5.93
CA ILE A 76 -4.21 5.38 -6.80
C ILE A 76 -3.91 3.90 -7.00
N SER A 77 -3.12 3.60 -8.02
CA SER A 77 -2.72 2.22 -8.34
C SER A 77 -1.59 1.75 -7.43
N PHE A 78 -1.31 0.44 -7.46
CA PHE A 78 -0.20 -0.10 -6.70
C PHE A 78 1.14 0.48 -7.16
N GLU A 79 1.31 0.68 -8.46
CA GLU A 79 2.54 1.27 -8.98
C GLU A 79 2.75 2.67 -8.43
N GLU A 80 1.69 3.43 -8.30
CA GLU A 80 1.78 4.76 -7.71
C GLU A 80 2.08 4.69 -6.22
N VAL A 81 1.56 3.68 -5.51
CA VAL A 81 1.90 3.46 -4.11
C VAL A 81 3.41 3.25 -3.98
N VAL A 82 3.99 2.41 -4.83
CA VAL A 82 5.44 2.15 -4.80
C VAL A 82 6.21 3.45 -4.97
N LEU A 83 5.82 4.27 -5.95
CA LEU A 83 6.49 5.55 -6.18
C LEU A 83 6.36 6.48 -4.98
N LYS A 84 5.18 6.54 -4.36
CA LYS A 84 4.98 7.40 -3.18
C LYS A 84 5.88 6.98 -2.03
N VAL A 85 5.98 5.68 -1.78
CA VAL A 85 6.82 5.18 -0.70
C VAL A 85 8.29 5.51 -0.97
N LEU A 86 8.74 5.31 -2.22
CA LEU A 86 10.12 5.58 -2.59
C LEU A 86 10.49 7.06 -2.48
N ARG A 87 9.51 7.93 -2.68
CA ARG A 87 9.72 9.39 -2.62
C ARG A 87 9.46 9.96 -1.23
N ASN A 88 9.20 9.10 -0.26
CA ASN A 88 8.84 9.53 1.09
C ASN A 88 7.58 10.42 1.09
N GLU A 89 6.59 10.05 0.25
CA GLU A 89 5.36 10.80 0.08
C GLU A 89 4.17 10.05 0.68
N ASP A 90 4.36 9.49 1.86
CA ASP A 90 3.30 8.78 2.59
C ASP A 90 3.17 9.38 4.00
N LEU A 91 2.25 8.84 4.80
CA LEU A 91 1.91 9.45 6.09
C LEU A 91 3.03 9.35 7.13
N ARG A 92 4.11 8.61 6.86
CA ARG A 92 5.27 8.61 7.75
C ARG A 92 6.01 9.94 7.66
N ASN A 93 5.83 10.69 6.58
CA ASN A 93 6.42 12.00 6.40
C ASN A 93 5.49 13.05 7.01
N PRO A 94 5.90 13.78 8.05
CA PRO A 94 5.01 14.75 8.71
C PRO A 94 4.47 15.83 7.80
N TYR A 95 5.25 16.24 6.79
CA TYR A 95 4.78 17.26 5.85
C TYR A 95 3.67 16.72 4.96
N ILE A 96 3.80 15.48 4.51
CA ILE A 96 2.79 14.83 3.69
C ILE A 96 1.55 14.55 4.53
N LYS A 97 1.74 14.09 5.77
CA LYS A 97 0.63 13.82 6.68
C LYS A 97 -0.20 15.09 6.90
N LYS A 98 0.47 16.20 7.12
CA LYS A 98 -0.22 17.48 7.30
C LYS A 98 -0.97 17.87 6.04
N GLU A 99 -0.35 17.70 4.88
CA GLU A 99 -0.97 18.04 3.62
C GLU A 99 -2.22 17.21 3.35
N LEU A 100 -2.15 15.90 3.58
CA LEU A 100 -3.26 14.99 3.26
C LEU A 100 -4.36 14.99 4.31
N LEU A 101 -4.00 15.10 5.59
CA LEU A 101 -4.96 15.07 6.70
C LEU A 101 -5.35 16.45 7.20
N GLY A 102 -4.67 17.48 6.74
CA GLY A 102 -4.93 18.85 7.16
C GLY A 102 -4.33 19.14 8.52
N ASN A 103 -4.64 20.32 9.03
CA ASN A 103 -4.07 20.76 10.28
C ASN A 103 -4.84 20.35 11.49
N ASN A 104 -6.02 19.83 11.31
CA ASN A 104 -6.86 19.49 12.43
C ASN A 104 -6.26 18.36 13.24
N GLY A 105 -5.43 17.58 12.65
CA GLY A 105 -4.80 16.49 13.36
C GLY A 105 -3.79 16.97 14.35
N ASN A 106 -3.40 18.22 14.26
CA ASN A 106 -2.41 18.72 15.14
C ASN A 106 -2.95 19.73 16.07
N ASN A 107 -4.17 19.85 16.00
CA ASN A 107 -4.81 20.77 16.88
C ASN A 107 -4.85 20.31 18.26
#